data_3f28660e729051faf9dba53e845b53d1
#
_entry.id   3f28660e729051faf9dba53e845b53d1
#
_cell.length_a   1.000
_cell.length_b   1.000
_cell.length_c   1.000
_cell.angle_alpha   90.00
_cell.angle_beta   90.00
_cell.angle_gamma   90.00
#
_symmetry.space_group_name_H-M   'P 1'
#
loop_
_entity.id
_entity.type
_entity.pdbx_description
1 polymer ?
#
loop_
_entity_poly.entity_id
_entity_poly.type
_entity_poly.pdbx_seq_one_letter_code
_entity_poly.pdbx_strand_id
1 'polypeptide(L)'
;LPDHAGLETRGSQTPAQAPESLPFWADVACDDIRPVAIWSRHDVDAALQHASHVLEGKETETNWQAREKAVVHLRGMLKAGVPDEHIAAFAAQMRHIQEGLLKTLASLRTTLSMHTIALIRQLALSLGTQLEHSMMDAFFTALLRMAGITKKLVASASQVAVDTILACFPVRHMHWQSLYAGLQDKSVATRVYMCKHVHLVLQVHGHKRTEMEAHHGLDMTRQCLERALSDPSAEVRSAARDVFGTLYRLHRTDAESLLAALPPATHKQVAASLETPSSPAAVSYTH
;
A
#
# COMPACT_ATOMS: atom_id res chain seq x y z
N LEU A 1 41.45 55.80 23.42
CA LEU A 1 41.88 54.45 23.85
C LEU A 1 40.94 53.91 24.89
N PRO A 2 40.39 52.66 24.88
CA PRO A 2 40.87 51.46 24.24
C PRO A 2 39.79 50.71 23.43
N ASP A 3 40.29 49.72 22.68
CA ASP A 3 39.65 48.69 21.88
C ASP A 3 38.56 47.90 22.60
N HIS A 4 37.46 47.60 21.86
CA HIS A 4 36.59 46.47 22.15
C HIS A 4 36.54 45.55 20.93
N ALA A 5 37.25 44.43 21.07
CA ALA A 5 37.20 43.29 20.20
C ALA A 5 35.80 42.65 20.23
N GLY A 6 35.12 42.62 19.10
CA GLY A 6 33.89 41.87 18.94
C GLY A 6 34.17 40.39 18.84
N LEU A 7 33.60 39.58 19.74
CA LEU A 7 33.53 38.14 19.66
C LEU A 7 32.39 37.79 18.67
N GLU A 8 32.77 37.36 17.47
CA GLU A 8 31.83 36.70 16.55
C GLU A 8 31.50 35.30 17.09
N THR A 9 30.29 35.12 17.57
CA THR A 9 29.71 33.81 17.86
C THR A 9 29.44 33.10 16.55
N ARG A 10 30.29 32.15 16.19
CA ARG A 10 30.01 31.16 15.13
C ARG A 10 28.74 30.43 15.48
N GLY A 11 27.64 30.75 14.78
CA GLY A 11 26.42 29.96 14.77
C GLY A 11 26.72 28.54 14.25
N SER A 12 26.53 27.57 15.13
CA SER A 12 26.53 26.14 14.80
C SER A 12 25.42 25.89 13.78
N GLN A 13 25.81 25.75 12.52
CA GLN A 13 24.88 25.24 11.47
C GLN A 13 24.68 23.76 11.77
N THR A 14 23.50 23.42 12.24
CA THR A 14 23.02 22.03 12.25
C THR A 14 23.06 21.51 10.79
N PRO A 15 23.67 20.34 10.52
CA PRO A 15 23.68 19.80 9.15
C PRO A 15 22.23 19.57 8.71
N ALA A 16 21.90 20.13 7.55
CA ALA A 16 20.61 19.88 6.90
C ALA A 16 20.42 18.36 6.78
N GLN A 17 19.41 17.82 7.44
CA GLN A 17 19.02 16.42 7.28
C GLN A 17 18.74 16.20 5.81
N ALA A 18 19.37 15.18 5.23
CA ALA A 18 19.03 14.74 3.87
C ALA A 18 17.52 14.48 3.82
N PRO A 19 16.84 14.80 2.70
CA PRO A 19 15.42 14.56 2.60
C PRO A 19 15.14 13.06 2.84
N GLU A 20 14.33 12.76 3.86
CA GLU A 20 13.91 11.39 4.14
C GLU A 20 13.29 10.83 2.88
N SER A 21 13.81 9.70 2.40
CA SER A 21 13.24 9.00 1.25
C SER A 21 11.80 8.61 1.57
N LEU A 22 10.90 8.82 0.60
CA LEU A 22 9.51 8.40 0.74
C LEU A 22 9.44 6.90 1.06
N PRO A 23 8.47 6.47 1.89
CA PRO A 23 8.21 5.06 2.09
C PRO A 23 7.90 4.38 0.75
N PHE A 24 8.36 3.13 0.56
CA PHE A 24 8.20 2.41 -0.71
C PHE A 24 6.76 2.35 -1.23
N TRP A 25 5.79 2.31 -0.32
CA TRP A 25 4.35 2.33 -0.67
C TRP A 25 3.85 3.70 -1.11
N ALA A 26 4.57 4.78 -0.82
CA ALA A 26 4.25 6.14 -1.25
C ALA A 26 5.02 6.56 -2.51
N ASP A 27 6.08 5.84 -2.89
CA ASP A 27 6.87 6.13 -4.08
C ASP A 27 6.17 5.54 -5.32
N VAL A 28 5.59 6.39 -6.17
CA VAL A 28 4.94 6.02 -7.42
C VAL A 28 5.70 6.62 -8.59
N ALA A 29 6.32 5.78 -9.41
CA ALA A 29 7.02 6.22 -10.61
C ALA A 29 6.07 6.99 -11.54
N CYS A 30 6.42 8.24 -11.82
CA CYS A 30 5.65 9.18 -12.65
C CYS A 30 6.51 9.93 -13.67
N ASP A 31 7.79 9.60 -13.81
CA ASP A 31 8.74 10.38 -14.64
C ASP A 31 8.31 10.41 -16.10
N ASP A 32 7.75 9.34 -16.60
CA ASP A 32 7.21 9.15 -17.95
C ASP A 32 5.83 9.79 -18.16
N ILE A 33 5.19 10.29 -17.11
CA ILE A 33 3.85 10.86 -17.17
C ILE A 33 3.93 12.39 -17.30
N ARG A 34 3.33 12.94 -18.36
CA ARG A 34 3.20 14.39 -18.51
C ARG A 34 2.12 14.91 -17.57
N PRO A 35 2.41 15.98 -16.78
CA PRO A 35 1.39 16.60 -15.94
C PRO A 35 0.29 17.23 -16.83
N VAL A 36 -0.96 17.09 -16.40
CA VAL A 36 -2.14 17.67 -17.06
C VAL A 36 -2.79 18.65 -16.09
N ALA A 37 -2.64 19.94 -16.36
CA ALA A 37 -3.21 20.99 -15.51
C ALA A 37 -4.74 20.96 -15.51
N ILE A 38 -5.33 21.24 -14.36
CA ILE A 38 -6.77 21.39 -14.15
C ILE A 38 -7.05 22.86 -13.85
N TRP A 39 -7.70 23.54 -14.78
CA TRP A 39 -8.01 24.97 -14.68
C TRP A 39 -9.45 25.23 -14.22
N SER A 40 -10.33 24.24 -14.41
CA SER A 40 -11.74 24.40 -14.13
C SER A 40 -12.40 23.07 -13.76
N ARG A 41 -13.58 23.16 -13.17
CA ARG A 41 -14.46 22.02 -12.96
C ARG A 41 -14.77 21.29 -14.27
N HIS A 42 -14.91 22.03 -15.38
CA HIS A 42 -15.19 21.45 -16.68
C HIS A 42 -14.08 20.50 -17.14
N ASP A 43 -12.82 20.81 -16.85
CA ASP A 43 -11.68 19.93 -17.21
C ASP A 43 -11.78 18.58 -16.50
N VAL A 44 -12.21 18.58 -15.22
CA VAL A 44 -12.46 17.36 -14.45
C VAL A 44 -13.61 16.56 -15.06
N ASP A 45 -14.73 17.23 -15.31
CA ASP A 45 -15.95 16.61 -15.83
C ASP A 45 -15.69 16.01 -17.22
N ALA A 46 -15.03 16.74 -18.11
CA ALA A 46 -14.70 16.30 -19.47
C ALA A 46 -13.73 15.09 -19.47
N ALA A 47 -12.70 15.13 -18.64
CA ALA A 47 -11.72 14.04 -18.55
C ALA A 47 -12.34 12.75 -18.03
N LEU A 48 -13.16 12.84 -16.97
CA LEU A 48 -13.78 11.67 -16.36
C LEU A 48 -14.93 11.12 -17.21
N GLN A 49 -15.70 11.99 -17.89
CA GLN A 49 -16.68 11.56 -18.88
C GLN A 49 -16.02 10.84 -20.06
N HIS A 50 -14.94 11.38 -20.58
CA HIS A 50 -14.15 10.70 -21.63
C HIS A 50 -13.63 9.35 -21.16
N ALA A 51 -13.04 9.28 -19.96
CA ALA A 51 -12.55 8.02 -19.39
C ALA A 51 -13.70 7.01 -19.20
N SER A 52 -14.86 7.44 -18.73
CA SER A 52 -16.05 6.60 -18.58
C SER A 52 -16.44 5.96 -19.93
N HIS A 53 -16.55 6.77 -20.98
CA HIS A 53 -16.89 6.28 -22.32
C HIS A 53 -15.85 5.29 -22.88
N VAL A 54 -14.57 5.61 -22.74
CA VAL A 54 -13.47 4.78 -23.28
C VAL A 54 -13.31 3.46 -22.49
N LEU A 55 -13.56 3.48 -21.19
CA LEU A 55 -13.44 2.31 -20.32
C LEU A 55 -14.70 1.45 -20.29
N GLU A 56 -15.79 1.87 -20.93
CA GLU A 56 -17.01 1.11 -21.05
C GLU A 56 -16.79 -0.19 -21.88
N GLY A 57 -17.56 -1.21 -21.58
CA GLY A 57 -17.54 -2.48 -22.30
C GLY A 57 -16.28 -3.31 -22.09
N LYS A 58 -15.94 -4.14 -23.07
CA LYS A 58 -14.79 -5.06 -23.03
C LYS A 58 -13.56 -4.46 -23.71
N GLU A 59 -12.36 -4.84 -23.24
CA GLU A 59 -11.11 -4.59 -23.94
C GLU A 59 -11.03 -5.41 -25.22
N THR A 60 -10.53 -4.78 -26.30
CA THR A 60 -10.33 -5.39 -27.63
C THR A 60 -8.96 -5.03 -28.17
N GLU A 61 -8.57 -5.66 -29.28
CA GLU A 61 -7.34 -5.34 -30.01
C GLU A 61 -7.30 -3.90 -30.55
N THR A 62 -8.47 -3.30 -30.74
CA THR A 62 -8.59 -1.96 -31.35
C THR A 62 -8.78 -0.84 -30.32
N ASN A 63 -9.25 -1.13 -29.08
CA ASN A 63 -9.59 -0.09 -28.11
C ASN A 63 -8.62 -0.01 -26.91
N TRP A 64 -7.71 -0.96 -26.73
CA TRP A 64 -6.82 -0.98 -25.55
C TRP A 64 -5.91 0.24 -25.45
N GLN A 65 -5.42 0.78 -26.58
CA GLN A 65 -4.59 1.98 -26.59
C GLN A 65 -5.36 3.22 -26.13
N ALA A 66 -6.63 3.35 -26.52
CA ALA A 66 -7.49 4.43 -26.04
C ALA A 66 -7.69 4.33 -24.52
N ARG A 67 -7.89 3.12 -24.00
CA ARG A 67 -8.00 2.85 -22.54
C ARG A 67 -6.72 3.24 -21.81
N GLU A 68 -5.56 2.83 -22.34
CA GLU A 68 -4.26 3.19 -21.76
C GLU A 68 -4.06 4.71 -21.73
N LYS A 69 -4.36 5.40 -22.84
CA LYS A 69 -4.30 6.88 -22.92
C LYS A 69 -5.22 7.55 -21.89
N ALA A 70 -6.43 7.05 -21.69
CA ALA A 70 -7.35 7.59 -20.69
C ALA A 70 -6.81 7.41 -19.27
N VAL A 71 -6.27 6.24 -18.93
CA VAL A 71 -5.62 5.97 -17.64
C VAL A 71 -4.40 6.88 -17.43
N VAL A 72 -3.54 7.01 -18.45
CA VAL A 72 -2.35 7.87 -18.41
C VAL A 72 -2.74 9.35 -18.26
N HIS A 73 -3.81 9.79 -18.91
CA HIS A 73 -4.33 11.15 -18.77
C HIS A 73 -4.77 11.46 -17.33
N LEU A 74 -5.52 10.55 -16.70
CA LEU A 74 -5.90 10.69 -15.28
C LEU A 74 -4.68 10.69 -14.35
N ARG A 75 -3.67 9.87 -14.63
CA ARG A 75 -2.38 9.92 -13.93
C ARG A 75 -1.70 11.28 -14.06
N GLY A 76 -1.76 11.88 -15.25
CA GLY A 76 -1.23 13.23 -15.53
C GLY A 76 -1.94 14.32 -14.73
N MET A 77 -3.26 14.22 -14.57
CA MET A 77 -4.04 15.14 -13.71
C MET A 77 -3.64 15.04 -12.24
N LEU A 78 -3.48 13.81 -11.72
CA LEU A 78 -3.02 13.59 -10.34
C LEU A 78 -1.57 14.06 -10.15
N LYS A 79 -0.70 13.89 -11.16
CA LYS A 79 0.68 14.40 -11.13
C LYS A 79 0.75 15.92 -11.09
N ALA A 80 -0.14 16.61 -11.80
CA ALA A 80 -0.23 18.07 -11.76
C ALA A 80 -0.79 18.59 -10.42
N GLY A 81 -1.50 17.74 -9.69
CA GLY A 81 -2.27 18.09 -8.49
C GLY A 81 -3.70 18.50 -8.84
N VAL A 82 -4.66 17.93 -8.13
CA VAL A 82 -6.07 18.33 -8.23
C VAL A 82 -6.27 19.52 -7.28
N PRO A 83 -6.72 20.69 -7.77
CA PRO A 83 -7.02 21.82 -6.89
C PRO A 83 -8.06 21.47 -5.82
N ASP A 84 -7.92 22.00 -4.61
CA ASP A 84 -8.76 21.67 -3.44
C ASP A 84 -10.26 21.83 -3.73
N GLU A 85 -10.64 22.88 -4.45
CA GLU A 85 -12.01 23.14 -4.87
C GLU A 85 -12.60 22.08 -5.82
N HIS A 86 -11.74 21.26 -6.46
CA HIS A 86 -12.16 20.24 -7.42
C HIS A 86 -12.02 18.81 -6.89
N ILE A 87 -11.35 18.59 -5.74
CA ILE A 87 -11.11 17.27 -5.17
C ILE A 87 -12.40 16.48 -4.96
N ALA A 88 -13.39 17.08 -4.31
CA ALA A 88 -14.67 16.41 -4.03
C ALA A 88 -15.39 15.98 -5.31
N ALA A 89 -15.32 16.82 -6.33
CA ALA A 89 -15.92 16.53 -7.63
C ALA A 89 -15.19 15.40 -8.36
N PHE A 90 -13.86 15.44 -8.35
CA PHE A 90 -13.00 14.41 -8.95
C PHE A 90 -13.27 13.07 -8.26
N ALA A 91 -13.24 13.03 -6.94
CA ALA A 91 -13.48 11.82 -6.15
C ALA A 91 -14.88 11.22 -6.40
N ALA A 92 -15.92 12.06 -6.41
CA ALA A 92 -17.29 11.61 -6.66
C ALA A 92 -17.47 10.97 -8.04
N GLN A 93 -16.81 11.48 -9.06
CA GLN A 93 -16.90 10.95 -10.42
C GLN A 93 -16.08 9.70 -10.64
N MET A 94 -15.02 9.47 -9.85
CA MET A 94 -14.17 8.27 -9.96
C MET A 94 -14.97 6.97 -9.85
N ARG A 95 -16.06 6.95 -9.07
CA ARG A 95 -16.91 5.75 -8.96
C ARG A 95 -17.54 5.33 -10.28
N HIS A 96 -17.82 6.27 -11.19
CA HIS A 96 -18.42 5.95 -12.50
C HIS A 96 -17.48 5.18 -13.42
N ILE A 97 -16.18 5.31 -13.19
CA ILE A 97 -15.15 4.58 -13.97
C ILE A 97 -14.57 3.38 -13.21
N GLN A 98 -15.00 3.14 -11.98
CA GLN A 98 -14.48 2.05 -11.13
C GLN A 98 -14.51 0.69 -11.83
N GLU A 99 -15.64 0.31 -12.44
CA GLU A 99 -15.77 -0.98 -13.14
C GLU A 99 -14.82 -1.05 -14.34
N GLY A 100 -14.70 0.04 -15.07
CA GLY A 100 -13.75 0.16 -16.19
C GLY A 100 -12.31 -0.01 -15.73
N LEU A 101 -11.93 0.61 -14.61
CA LEU A 101 -10.59 0.45 -14.02
C LEU A 101 -10.33 -0.96 -13.51
N LEU A 102 -11.32 -1.64 -12.94
CA LEU A 102 -11.19 -3.05 -12.55
C LEU A 102 -10.95 -3.96 -13.76
N LYS A 103 -11.59 -3.66 -14.91
CA LYS A 103 -11.35 -4.39 -16.17
C LYS A 103 -9.93 -4.12 -16.71
N THR A 104 -9.47 -2.86 -16.70
CA THR A 104 -8.11 -2.53 -17.16
C THR A 104 -7.02 -3.08 -16.22
N LEU A 105 -7.29 -3.14 -14.93
CA LEU A 105 -6.41 -3.78 -13.95
C LEU A 105 -6.17 -5.26 -14.31
N ALA A 106 -7.23 -5.97 -14.71
CA ALA A 106 -7.17 -7.37 -15.13
C ALA A 106 -6.71 -7.58 -16.58
N SER A 107 -6.28 -6.54 -17.28
CA SER A 107 -5.84 -6.62 -18.68
C SER A 107 -4.67 -7.58 -18.87
N LEU A 108 -4.70 -8.31 -19.98
CA LEU A 108 -3.56 -9.13 -20.41
C LEU A 108 -2.38 -8.28 -20.94
N ARG A 109 -2.61 -7.01 -21.23
CA ARG A 109 -1.58 -6.05 -21.65
C ARG A 109 -0.89 -5.46 -20.42
N THR A 110 0.38 -5.82 -20.26
CA THR A 110 1.16 -5.46 -19.08
C THR A 110 1.21 -3.94 -18.86
N THR A 111 1.40 -3.14 -19.91
CA THR A 111 1.47 -1.67 -19.82
C THR A 111 0.17 -1.09 -19.28
N LEU A 112 -0.98 -1.48 -19.82
CA LEU A 112 -2.29 -1.01 -19.37
C LEU A 112 -2.55 -1.39 -17.90
N SER A 113 -2.28 -2.65 -17.53
CA SER A 113 -2.42 -3.11 -16.14
C SER A 113 -1.49 -2.32 -15.20
N MET A 114 -0.23 -2.10 -15.56
CA MET A 114 0.73 -1.35 -14.76
C MET A 114 0.35 0.12 -14.59
N HIS A 115 -0.13 0.79 -15.66
CA HIS A 115 -0.64 2.16 -15.56
C HIS A 115 -1.89 2.23 -14.66
N THR A 116 -2.76 1.23 -14.71
CA THR A 116 -3.94 1.18 -13.83
C THR A 116 -3.55 0.98 -12.37
N ILE A 117 -2.59 0.09 -12.08
CA ILE A 117 -2.04 -0.09 -10.73
C ILE A 117 -1.47 1.22 -10.20
N ALA A 118 -0.66 1.91 -11.01
CA ALA A 118 -0.07 3.18 -10.63
C ALA A 118 -1.13 4.27 -10.42
N LEU A 119 -2.18 4.31 -11.25
CA LEU A 119 -3.32 5.23 -11.05
C LEU A 119 -4.01 4.99 -9.70
N ILE A 120 -4.30 3.73 -9.35
CA ILE A 120 -4.94 3.40 -8.06
C ILE A 120 -4.07 3.87 -6.88
N ARG A 121 -2.75 3.69 -6.97
CA ARG A 121 -1.82 4.19 -5.96
C ARG A 121 -1.83 5.72 -5.87
N GLN A 122 -1.76 6.41 -7.01
CA GLN A 122 -1.84 7.88 -7.05
C GLN A 122 -3.17 8.40 -6.49
N LEU A 123 -4.29 7.76 -6.79
CA LEU A 123 -5.60 8.09 -6.22
C LEU A 123 -5.58 7.96 -4.69
N ALA A 124 -5.07 6.86 -4.16
CA ALA A 124 -4.97 6.64 -2.72
C ALA A 124 -4.13 7.70 -2.02
N LEU A 125 -2.97 8.05 -2.61
CA LEU A 125 -2.02 9.02 -2.04
C LEU A 125 -2.51 10.47 -2.16
N SER A 126 -3.13 10.82 -3.30
CA SER A 126 -3.51 12.21 -3.59
C SER A 126 -4.87 12.60 -3.01
N LEU A 127 -5.83 11.68 -2.99
CA LEU A 127 -7.21 11.95 -2.57
C LEU A 127 -7.56 11.34 -1.21
N GLY A 128 -6.85 10.28 -0.81
CA GLY A 128 -7.02 9.65 0.49
C GLY A 128 -8.49 9.35 0.81
N THR A 129 -8.92 9.73 2.00
CA THR A 129 -10.30 9.48 2.50
C THR A 129 -11.40 10.29 1.78
N GLN A 130 -11.07 11.14 0.82
CA GLN A 130 -12.06 11.77 -0.06
C GLN A 130 -12.67 10.76 -1.05
N LEU A 131 -11.97 9.64 -1.30
CA LEU A 131 -12.49 8.55 -2.11
C LEU A 131 -13.47 7.68 -1.31
N GLU A 132 -14.46 7.13 -2.00
CA GLU A 132 -15.39 6.18 -1.38
C GLU A 132 -14.65 4.92 -0.91
N HIS A 133 -14.81 4.54 0.36
CA HIS A 133 -14.19 3.35 0.91
C HIS A 133 -14.56 2.08 0.12
N SER A 134 -15.81 1.98 -0.33
CA SER A 134 -16.30 0.84 -1.13
C SER A 134 -15.53 0.65 -2.44
N MET A 135 -15.15 1.76 -3.09
CA MET A 135 -14.33 1.73 -4.30
C MET A 135 -12.92 1.22 -4.00
N MET A 136 -12.29 1.73 -2.93
CA MET A 136 -10.95 1.30 -2.54
C MET A 136 -10.94 -0.15 -2.06
N ASP A 137 -12.01 -0.63 -1.42
CA ASP A 137 -12.18 -2.04 -1.08
C ASP A 137 -12.25 -2.94 -2.31
N ALA A 138 -12.94 -2.50 -3.36
CA ALA A 138 -13.01 -3.25 -4.61
C ALA A 138 -11.63 -3.34 -5.28
N PHE A 139 -10.86 -2.24 -5.30
CA PHE A 139 -9.49 -2.25 -5.79
C PHE A 139 -8.57 -3.11 -4.93
N PHE A 140 -8.65 -2.99 -3.60
CA PHE A 140 -7.91 -3.84 -2.66
C PHE A 140 -8.15 -5.33 -2.97
N THR A 141 -9.42 -5.73 -3.08
CA THR A 141 -9.79 -7.12 -3.32
C THR A 141 -9.26 -7.61 -4.67
N ALA A 142 -9.34 -6.79 -5.72
CA ALA A 142 -8.85 -7.14 -7.05
C ALA A 142 -7.32 -7.27 -7.07
N LEU A 143 -6.60 -6.30 -6.48
CA LEU A 143 -5.14 -6.29 -6.39
C LEU A 143 -4.60 -7.46 -5.57
N LEU A 144 -5.25 -7.78 -4.45
CA LEU A 144 -4.83 -8.88 -3.57
C LEU A 144 -4.83 -10.23 -4.30
N ARG A 145 -5.83 -10.46 -5.16
CA ARG A 145 -5.93 -11.68 -5.99
C ARG A 145 -4.80 -11.82 -7.01
N MET A 146 -4.13 -10.73 -7.34
CA MET A 146 -3.03 -10.72 -8.31
C MET A 146 -1.70 -11.22 -7.73
N ALA A 147 -1.62 -11.55 -6.43
CA ALA A 147 -0.42 -12.08 -5.80
C ALA A 147 0.10 -13.38 -6.45
N GLY A 148 -0.80 -14.22 -6.93
CA GLY A 148 -0.50 -15.54 -7.51
C GLY A 148 -0.42 -15.58 -9.04
N ILE A 149 -0.50 -14.45 -9.75
CA ILE A 149 -0.45 -14.45 -11.22
C ILE A 149 0.96 -14.72 -11.75
N THR A 150 1.05 -15.26 -12.97
CA THR A 150 2.34 -15.64 -13.58
C THR A 150 3.23 -14.47 -13.96
N LYS A 151 2.67 -13.31 -14.25
CA LYS A 151 3.41 -12.08 -14.56
C LYS A 151 3.97 -11.44 -13.29
N LYS A 152 5.16 -11.85 -12.87
CA LYS A 152 5.78 -11.42 -11.60
C LYS A 152 5.82 -9.90 -11.40
N LEU A 153 6.12 -9.13 -12.46
CA LEU A 153 6.16 -7.67 -12.41
C LEU A 153 4.78 -7.10 -11.99
N VAL A 154 3.70 -7.56 -12.62
CA VAL A 154 2.34 -7.11 -12.31
C VAL A 154 1.91 -7.59 -10.92
N ALA A 155 2.24 -8.83 -10.56
CA ALA A 155 1.96 -9.36 -9.22
C ALA A 155 2.65 -8.52 -8.13
N SER A 156 3.94 -8.24 -8.27
CA SER A 156 4.71 -7.42 -7.33
C SER A 156 4.14 -6.00 -7.23
N ALA A 157 3.89 -5.34 -8.37
CA ALA A 157 3.31 -4.00 -8.38
C ALA A 157 1.93 -3.94 -7.72
N SER A 158 1.10 -4.98 -7.93
CA SER A 158 -0.22 -5.10 -7.28
C SER A 158 -0.11 -5.20 -5.77
N GLN A 159 0.88 -5.92 -5.25
CA GLN A 159 1.07 -6.03 -3.80
C GLN A 159 1.55 -4.71 -3.18
N VAL A 160 2.41 -3.96 -3.88
CA VAL A 160 2.76 -2.59 -3.45
C VAL A 160 1.53 -1.67 -3.46
N ALA A 161 0.61 -1.84 -4.41
CA ALA A 161 -0.64 -1.07 -4.42
C ALA A 161 -1.58 -1.46 -3.27
N VAL A 162 -1.63 -2.74 -2.88
CA VAL A 162 -2.30 -3.19 -1.66
C VAL A 162 -1.72 -2.48 -0.44
N ASP A 163 -0.39 -2.42 -0.32
CA ASP A 163 0.29 -1.70 0.76
C ASP A 163 -0.05 -0.21 0.77
N THR A 164 -0.11 0.43 -0.41
CA THR A 164 -0.52 1.84 -0.51
C THR A 164 -1.94 2.05 0.03
N ILE A 165 -2.88 1.18 -0.32
CA ILE A 165 -4.25 1.26 0.19
C ILE A 165 -4.29 1.04 1.70
N LEU A 166 -3.63 0.00 2.19
CA LEU A 166 -3.57 -0.31 3.63
C LEU A 166 -2.91 0.80 4.45
N ALA A 167 -1.95 1.53 3.88
CA ALA A 167 -1.30 2.66 4.55
C ALA A 167 -2.16 3.94 4.56
N CYS A 168 -2.92 4.20 3.49
CA CYS A 168 -3.67 5.45 3.30
C CYS A 168 -5.09 5.41 3.87
N PHE A 169 -5.67 4.23 4.09
CA PHE A 169 -7.06 4.05 4.51
C PHE A 169 -7.17 3.29 5.83
N PRO A 170 -8.26 3.52 6.59
CA PRO A 170 -8.54 2.73 7.80
C PRO A 170 -8.63 1.24 7.48
N VAL A 171 -7.87 0.43 8.19
CA VAL A 171 -7.85 -1.03 8.02
C VAL A 171 -9.05 -1.62 8.76
N ARG A 172 -10.08 -2.01 8.02
CA ARG A 172 -11.34 -2.54 8.55
C ARG A 172 -11.32 -4.07 8.60
N HIS A 173 -12.29 -4.65 9.30
CA HIS A 173 -12.38 -6.10 9.49
C HIS A 173 -12.33 -6.90 8.17
N MET A 174 -12.94 -6.41 7.09
CA MET A 174 -12.91 -7.08 5.80
C MET A 174 -11.50 -7.21 5.20
N HIS A 175 -10.62 -6.22 5.44
CA HIS A 175 -9.22 -6.31 5.02
C HIS A 175 -8.50 -7.41 5.79
N TRP A 176 -8.67 -7.45 7.10
CA TRP A 176 -8.10 -8.50 7.96
C TRP A 176 -8.56 -9.89 7.58
N GLN A 177 -9.86 -10.07 7.32
CA GLN A 177 -10.39 -11.36 6.84
C GLN A 177 -9.74 -11.79 5.52
N SER A 178 -9.55 -10.85 4.60
CA SER A 178 -8.92 -11.13 3.30
C SER A 178 -7.45 -11.52 3.45
N LEU A 179 -6.71 -10.82 4.33
CA LEU A 179 -5.31 -11.16 4.64
C LEU A 179 -5.20 -12.54 5.28
N TYR A 180 -6.06 -12.84 6.26
CA TYR A 180 -6.09 -14.15 6.91
C TYR A 180 -6.45 -15.28 5.93
N ALA A 181 -7.44 -15.06 5.06
CA ALA A 181 -7.79 -16.03 4.01
C ALA A 181 -6.62 -16.28 3.04
N GLY A 182 -5.89 -15.22 2.68
CA GLY A 182 -4.69 -15.34 1.82
C GLY A 182 -3.54 -16.12 2.46
N LEU A 183 -3.45 -16.21 3.80
CA LEU A 183 -2.50 -17.09 4.50
C LEU A 183 -2.84 -18.57 4.36
N GLN A 184 -4.00 -18.90 3.81
CA GLN A 184 -4.41 -20.29 3.52
C GLN A 184 -4.27 -20.65 2.04
N ASP A 185 -3.77 -19.72 1.22
CA ASP A 185 -3.55 -19.96 -0.21
C ASP A 185 -2.50 -21.05 -0.46
N LYS A 186 -2.63 -21.75 -1.59
CA LYS A 186 -1.68 -22.79 -1.99
C LYS A 186 -0.31 -22.22 -2.36
N SER A 187 -0.26 -20.99 -2.88
CA SER A 187 0.94 -20.29 -3.27
C SER A 187 1.74 -19.80 -2.06
N VAL A 188 2.99 -20.22 -1.95
CA VAL A 188 3.92 -19.69 -0.93
C VAL A 188 4.09 -18.18 -1.09
N ALA A 189 4.23 -17.69 -2.32
CA ALA A 189 4.40 -16.27 -2.60
C ALA A 189 3.20 -15.46 -2.09
N THR A 190 1.96 -15.93 -2.31
CA THR A 190 0.76 -15.29 -1.76
C THR A 190 0.83 -15.21 -0.24
N ARG A 191 1.15 -16.31 0.45
CA ARG A 191 1.22 -16.32 1.92
C ARG A 191 2.31 -15.39 2.46
N VAL A 192 3.46 -15.29 1.76
CA VAL A 192 4.52 -14.34 2.12
C VAL A 192 4.03 -12.90 1.95
N TYR A 193 3.32 -12.56 0.86
CA TYR A 193 2.73 -11.24 0.68
C TYR A 193 1.75 -10.90 1.81
N MET A 194 0.91 -11.85 2.23
CA MET A 194 -0.02 -11.60 3.34
C MET A 194 0.72 -11.24 4.63
N CYS A 195 1.81 -11.94 4.96
CA CYS A 195 2.64 -11.58 6.11
C CYS A 195 3.21 -10.16 5.96
N LYS A 196 3.70 -9.78 4.78
CA LYS A 196 4.24 -8.43 4.51
C LYS A 196 3.17 -7.36 4.68
N HIS A 197 1.94 -7.60 4.21
CA HIS A 197 0.82 -6.67 4.40
C HIS A 197 0.45 -6.50 5.87
N VAL A 198 0.37 -7.59 6.64
CA VAL A 198 0.15 -7.53 8.09
C VAL A 198 1.28 -6.75 8.77
N HIS A 199 2.53 -6.97 8.34
CA HIS A 199 3.68 -6.23 8.85
C HIS A 199 3.55 -4.74 8.60
N LEU A 200 3.22 -4.34 7.37
CA LEU A 200 2.99 -2.94 7.02
C LEU A 200 1.89 -2.29 7.87
N VAL A 201 0.76 -2.99 8.04
CA VAL A 201 -0.34 -2.48 8.88
C VAL A 201 0.13 -2.19 10.30
N LEU A 202 0.93 -3.09 10.90
CA LEU A 202 1.51 -2.84 12.23
C LEU A 202 2.50 -1.68 12.21
N GLN A 203 3.33 -1.54 11.19
CA GLN A 203 4.28 -0.43 11.08
C GLN A 203 3.60 0.92 10.98
N VAL A 204 2.51 1.02 10.19
CA VAL A 204 1.80 2.28 9.94
C VAL A 204 0.77 2.59 11.02
N HIS A 205 -0.02 1.61 11.42
CA HIS A 205 -1.18 1.82 12.31
C HIS A 205 -1.00 1.24 13.71
N GLY A 206 0.00 0.37 13.93
CA GLY A 206 0.16 -0.35 15.18
C GLY A 206 0.33 0.54 16.42
N HIS A 207 0.86 1.76 16.27
CA HIS A 207 0.96 2.72 17.36
C HIS A 207 -0.39 3.29 17.83
N LYS A 208 -1.44 3.13 17.01
CA LYS A 208 -2.80 3.60 17.30
C LYS A 208 -3.65 2.46 17.88
N ARG A 209 -3.34 2.07 19.11
CA ARG A 209 -3.97 0.91 19.77
C ARG A 209 -5.50 0.94 19.68
N THR A 210 -6.14 2.07 19.99
CA THR A 210 -7.61 2.21 20.00
C THR A 210 -8.21 1.95 18.61
N GLU A 211 -7.57 2.41 17.54
CA GLU A 211 -8.03 2.16 16.18
C GLU A 211 -7.88 0.67 15.80
N MET A 212 -6.75 0.07 16.20
CA MET A 212 -6.53 -1.37 16.00
C MET A 212 -7.57 -2.22 16.72
N GLU A 213 -7.90 -1.90 17.97
CA GLU A 213 -8.91 -2.62 18.76
C GLU A 213 -10.32 -2.42 18.20
N ALA A 214 -10.68 -1.21 17.77
CA ALA A 214 -12.00 -0.88 17.20
C ALA A 214 -12.34 -1.74 15.97
N HIS A 215 -11.33 -2.20 15.24
CA HIS A 215 -11.49 -3.04 14.04
C HIS A 215 -11.01 -4.47 14.22
N HIS A 216 -10.86 -4.94 15.44
CA HIS A 216 -10.32 -6.28 15.80
C HIS A 216 -8.91 -6.54 15.25
N GLY A 217 -8.13 -5.48 14.97
CA GLY A 217 -6.84 -5.60 14.32
C GLY A 217 -5.80 -6.38 15.14
N LEU A 218 -5.77 -6.22 16.46
CA LEU A 218 -4.85 -6.98 17.32
C LEU A 218 -5.22 -8.47 17.37
N ASP A 219 -6.51 -8.81 17.50
CA ASP A 219 -6.99 -10.19 17.48
C ASP A 219 -6.71 -10.85 16.12
N MET A 220 -6.95 -10.14 15.03
CA MET A 220 -6.67 -10.63 13.68
C MET A 220 -5.17 -10.78 13.42
N THR A 221 -4.35 -9.85 13.91
CA THR A 221 -2.88 -9.98 13.86
C THR A 221 -2.43 -11.24 14.58
N ARG A 222 -2.98 -11.52 15.76
CA ARG A 222 -2.70 -12.75 16.50
C ARG A 222 -3.06 -13.99 15.69
N GLN A 223 -4.26 -14.06 15.12
CA GLN A 223 -4.70 -15.19 14.30
C GLN A 223 -3.81 -15.38 13.06
N CYS A 224 -3.43 -14.29 12.38
CA CYS A 224 -2.51 -14.34 11.27
C CYS A 224 -1.15 -14.92 11.68
N LEU A 225 -0.62 -14.49 12.82
CA LEU A 225 0.66 -14.96 13.35
C LEU A 225 0.62 -16.43 13.79
N GLU A 226 -0.41 -16.86 14.50
CA GLU A 226 -0.60 -18.28 14.89
C GLU A 226 -0.56 -19.19 13.66
N ARG A 227 -1.21 -18.76 12.57
CA ARG A 227 -1.22 -19.50 11.31
C ARG A 227 0.14 -19.46 10.60
N ALA A 228 0.74 -18.29 10.46
CA ALA A 228 1.94 -18.08 9.64
C ALA A 228 3.23 -18.59 10.32
N LEU A 229 3.34 -18.51 11.65
CA LEU A 229 4.49 -19.04 12.41
C LEU A 229 4.56 -20.57 12.38
N SER A 230 3.43 -21.24 12.11
CA SER A 230 3.34 -22.69 11.94
C SER A 230 3.27 -23.15 10.48
N ASP A 231 3.53 -22.25 9.52
CA ASP A 231 3.47 -22.57 8.09
C ASP A 231 4.55 -23.59 7.69
N PRO A 232 4.26 -24.53 6.77
CA PRO A 232 5.25 -25.47 6.26
C PRO A 232 6.43 -24.78 5.55
N SER A 233 6.22 -23.61 4.91
CA SER A 233 7.28 -22.85 4.24
C SER A 233 8.14 -22.07 5.22
N ALA A 234 9.46 -22.22 5.10
CA ALA A 234 10.42 -21.44 5.88
C ALA A 234 10.36 -19.93 5.57
N GLU A 235 10.03 -19.55 4.33
CA GLU A 235 9.90 -18.16 3.91
C GLU A 235 8.73 -17.48 4.61
N VAL A 236 7.58 -18.16 4.68
CA VAL A 236 6.38 -17.65 5.38
C VAL A 236 6.68 -17.51 6.87
N ARG A 237 7.29 -18.54 7.50
CA ARG A 237 7.69 -18.44 8.90
C ARG A 237 8.68 -17.33 9.18
N SER A 238 9.60 -17.05 8.23
CA SER A 238 10.54 -15.92 8.36
C SER A 238 9.80 -14.59 8.34
N ALA A 239 8.94 -14.37 7.33
CA ALA A 239 8.13 -13.16 7.24
C ALA A 239 7.21 -12.97 8.48
N ALA A 240 6.66 -14.07 9.01
CA ALA A 240 5.86 -14.04 10.22
C ALA A 240 6.68 -13.64 11.47
N ARG A 241 7.96 -14.02 11.58
CA ARG A 241 8.83 -13.56 12.67
C ARG A 241 9.10 -12.06 12.62
N ASP A 242 9.21 -11.47 11.42
CA ASP A 242 9.34 -10.01 11.28
C ASP A 242 8.08 -9.29 11.77
N VAL A 243 6.90 -9.81 11.45
CA VAL A 243 5.61 -9.33 11.98
C VAL A 243 5.59 -9.45 13.51
N PHE A 244 5.97 -10.61 14.04
CA PHE A 244 6.01 -10.84 15.48
C PHE A 244 6.95 -9.88 16.20
N GLY A 245 8.14 -9.65 15.67
CA GLY A 245 9.11 -8.69 16.20
C GLY A 245 8.54 -7.27 16.28
N THR A 246 7.73 -6.87 15.29
CA THR A 246 7.07 -5.56 15.31
C THR A 246 5.93 -5.53 16.32
N LEU A 247 5.11 -6.57 16.41
CA LEU A 247 4.08 -6.70 17.44
C LEU A 247 4.71 -6.65 18.86
N TYR A 248 5.83 -7.34 19.06
CA TYR A 248 6.53 -7.35 20.36
C TYR A 248 7.04 -5.96 20.77
N ARG A 249 7.50 -5.15 19.81
CA ARG A 249 7.93 -3.76 20.09
C ARG A 249 6.77 -2.83 20.41
N LEU A 250 5.64 -2.99 19.74
CA LEU A 250 4.49 -2.08 19.86
C LEU A 250 3.49 -2.51 20.93
N HIS A 251 3.26 -3.81 21.08
CA HIS A 251 2.22 -4.42 21.95
C HIS A 251 2.78 -5.61 22.71
N ARG A 252 3.72 -5.34 23.61
CA ARG A 252 4.52 -6.36 24.29
C ARG A 252 3.65 -7.42 25.01
N THR A 253 2.65 -6.99 25.77
CA THR A 253 1.76 -7.89 26.51
C THR A 253 1.01 -8.86 25.58
N ASP A 254 0.50 -8.35 24.44
CA ASP A 254 -0.20 -9.17 23.45
C ASP A 254 0.76 -10.17 22.79
N ALA A 255 1.98 -9.74 22.50
CA ALA A 255 3.01 -10.60 21.91
C ALA A 255 3.50 -11.68 22.89
N GLU A 256 3.71 -11.37 24.18
CA GLU A 256 4.08 -12.33 25.22
C GLU A 256 2.97 -13.36 25.44
N SER A 257 1.70 -12.92 25.43
CA SER A 257 0.54 -13.82 25.51
C SER A 257 0.48 -14.78 24.31
N LEU A 258 0.71 -14.26 23.10
CA LEU A 258 0.78 -15.10 21.91
C LEU A 258 1.96 -16.08 22.00
N LEU A 259 3.14 -15.62 22.38
CA LEU A 259 4.35 -16.44 22.48
C LEU A 259 4.13 -17.63 23.43
N ALA A 260 3.50 -17.37 24.58
CA ALA A 260 3.20 -18.41 25.57
C ALA A 260 2.20 -19.47 25.06
N ALA A 261 1.35 -19.11 24.10
CA ALA A 261 0.37 -20.01 23.50
C ALA A 261 0.92 -20.86 22.34
N LEU A 262 2.12 -20.52 21.81
CA LEU A 262 2.70 -21.24 20.68
C LEU A 262 3.22 -22.63 21.06
N PRO A 263 3.21 -23.60 20.12
CA PRO A 263 3.85 -24.90 20.30
C PRO A 263 5.32 -24.76 20.70
N PRO A 264 5.89 -25.64 21.55
CA PRO A 264 7.23 -25.49 22.13
C PRO A 264 8.35 -25.26 21.07
N ALA A 265 8.29 -25.96 19.94
CA ALA A 265 9.27 -25.82 18.86
C ALA A 265 9.19 -24.44 18.19
N THR A 266 7.98 -23.93 17.91
CA THR A 266 7.74 -22.61 17.33
C THR A 266 8.10 -21.51 18.34
N HIS A 267 7.71 -21.67 19.59
CA HIS A 267 8.09 -20.77 20.69
C HIS A 267 9.61 -20.55 20.73
N LYS A 268 10.39 -21.64 20.77
CA LYS A 268 11.86 -21.55 20.80
C LYS A 268 12.43 -20.79 19.60
N GLN A 269 11.91 -21.02 18.40
CA GLN A 269 12.36 -20.33 17.18
C GLN A 269 12.03 -18.83 17.20
N VAL A 270 10.83 -18.47 17.65
CA VAL A 270 10.40 -17.07 17.74
C VAL A 270 11.17 -16.34 18.83
N ALA A 271 11.36 -16.94 20.02
CA ALA A 271 12.13 -16.36 21.10
C ALA A 271 13.59 -16.08 20.67
N ALA A 272 14.23 -17.03 19.99
CA ALA A 272 15.59 -16.85 19.47
C ALA A 272 15.68 -15.71 18.43
N SER A 273 14.63 -15.46 17.65
CA SER A 273 14.61 -14.35 16.68
C SER A 273 14.54 -12.97 17.33
N LEU A 274 14.06 -12.86 18.58
CA LEU A 274 14.03 -11.60 19.32
C LEU A 274 15.41 -11.20 19.89
N GLU A 275 16.27 -12.19 20.12
CA GLU A 275 17.63 -11.97 20.66
C GLU A 275 18.62 -11.48 19.58
N THR A 276 18.35 -11.78 18.32
CA THR A 276 19.14 -11.27 17.19
C THR A 276 18.59 -9.91 16.76
N PRO A 277 19.37 -8.80 16.84
CA PRO A 277 18.88 -7.51 16.37
C PRO A 277 18.64 -7.60 14.86
N SER A 278 17.37 -7.70 14.47
CA SER A 278 16.99 -7.55 13.07
C SER A 278 17.31 -6.10 12.66
N SER A 279 18.26 -5.93 11.74
CA SER A 279 18.36 -4.67 10.98
C SER A 279 16.97 -4.32 10.46
N PRO A 280 16.54 -3.04 10.46
CA PRO A 280 15.24 -2.66 9.93
C PRO A 280 15.23 -2.99 8.42
N ALA A 281 14.78 -4.19 8.11
CA ALA A 281 14.57 -4.60 6.73
C ALA A 281 13.38 -3.78 6.22
N ALA A 282 13.66 -2.79 5.38
CA ALA A 282 12.64 -2.17 4.54
C ALA A 282 11.91 -3.31 3.81
N VAL A 283 10.58 -3.31 3.86
CA VAL A 283 9.77 -4.28 3.12
C VAL A 283 10.10 -4.09 1.65
N SER A 284 10.96 -4.95 1.11
CA SER A 284 11.37 -4.92 -0.29
C SER A 284 10.66 -6.05 -1.03
N TYR A 285 9.95 -5.72 -2.09
CA TYR A 285 9.44 -6.67 -3.07
C TYR A 285 10.50 -6.85 -4.17
N THR A 286 11.69 -7.36 -3.79
CA THR A 286 12.72 -7.67 -4.77
C THR A 286 12.28 -8.83 -5.65
N HIS A 287 12.55 -8.69 -6.92
CA HIS A 287 12.16 -9.50 -8.09
C HIS A 287 12.66 -10.94 -8.08
#